data_6366b4ca117d20880cfea3d0f843cc60
#
_entry.id   6366b4ca117d20880cfea3d0f843cc60
#
_cell.length_a   1.000
_cell.length_b   1.000
_cell.length_c   1.000
_cell.angle_alpha   90.00
_cell.angle_beta   90.00
_cell.angle_gamma   90.00
#
_symmetry.space_group_name_H-M   'P 1'
#
loop_
_entity.id
_entity.type
_entity.pdbx_description
1 polymer ?
#
loop_
_entity_poly.entity_id
_entity_poly.type
_entity_poly.pdbx_seq_one_letter_code
_entity_poly.pdbx_strand_id
1 'polypeptide(L)'
;MNHPNRRVFCQASTATAVGLGLNPTLSAASSEPMAEHHMQFGLVTYLWGKDFSLPELIDTCEKSGLQGVEVRTQHKHGVEPELTAAQRKEVAARFADSSVELVGYGSNAQYHENDPDRLKANID
;
A
#
# COMPACT_ATOMS: atom_id res chain seq x y z
N MET A 1 -13.35 -13.18 24.64
CA MET A 1 -12.52 -11.94 24.80
C MET A 1 -13.18 -10.85 23.97
N ASN A 2 -13.84 -9.90 24.64
CA ASN A 2 -14.56 -8.80 23.98
C ASN A 2 -13.58 -7.67 23.62
N HIS A 3 -13.49 -7.35 22.33
CA HIS A 3 -12.76 -6.16 21.88
C HIS A 3 -13.61 -4.91 22.17
N PRO A 4 -13.07 -3.87 22.84
CA PRO A 4 -13.80 -2.64 23.08
C PRO A 4 -14.01 -1.87 21.76
N ASN A 5 -15.26 -1.52 21.54
CA ASN A 5 -15.72 -0.77 20.37
C ASN A 5 -15.23 0.68 20.46
N ARG A 6 -14.46 1.15 19.48
CA ARG A 6 -13.82 2.47 19.41
C ARG A 6 -14.80 3.67 19.25
N ARG A 7 -16.09 3.46 19.40
CA ARG A 7 -17.12 4.48 19.13
C ARG A 7 -17.64 5.25 20.35
N VAL A 8 -17.05 5.08 21.53
CA VAL A 8 -17.53 5.76 22.75
C VAL A 8 -16.41 6.62 23.34
N PHE A 9 -16.04 7.69 22.63
CA PHE A 9 -15.23 8.76 23.25
C PHE A 9 -15.60 10.13 22.68
N CYS A 10 -16.85 10.52 22.86
CA CYS A 10 -17.28 11.90 22.77
C CYS A 10 -18.43 12.08 23.76
N GLN A 11 -18.12 12.13 25.04
CA GLN A 11 -19.02 12.69 26.03
C GLN A 11 -18.60 14.13 26.29
N ALA A 12 -19.44 15.04 25.85
CA ALA A 12 -19.32 16.46 26.11
C ALA A 12 -19.49 16.73 27.60
N SER A 13 -18.48 17.28 28.23
CA SER A 13 -18.61 17.87 29.56
C SER A 13 -19.13 19.29 29.41
N THR A 14 -20.37 19.53 29.77
CA THR A 14 -20.94 20.84 29.94
C THR A 14 -20.43 21.46 31.23
N ALA A 15 -19.49 22.38 31.16
CA ALA A 15 -19.13 23.26 32.27
C ALA A 15 -19.88 24.59 32.11
N THR A 16 -20.78 24.88 33.06
CA THR A 16 -21.46 26.14 33.19
C THR A 16 -20.49 27.15 33.80
N ALA A 17 -20.04 28.12 33.04
CA ALA A 17 -19.33 29.30 33.57
C ALA A 17 -20.19 30.55 33.39
N VAL A 18 -20.57 31.15 34.51
CA VAL A 18 -21.25 32.44 34.59
C VAL A 18 -20.20 33.58 34.57
N GLY A 19 -20.37 34.47 33.63
CA GLY A 19 -20.04 35.90 33.79
C GLY A 19 -18.65 36.35 33.36
N LEU A 20 -18.66 37.21 32.41
CA LEU A 20 -17.94 38.47 32.14
C LEU A 20 -17.45 38.53 30.69
N GLY A 21 -18.05 39.43 29.97
CA GLY A 21 -17.85 39.83 28.58
C GLY A 21 -16.43 39.77 28.01
N LEU A 22 -16.11 38.63 27.40
CA LEU A 22 -15.10 38.54 26.38
C LEU A 22 -15.73 37.78 25.22
N ASN A 23 -15.87 38.47 24.07
CA ASN A 23 -16.28 37.86 22.83
C ASN A 23 -15.30 36.70 22.51
N PRO A 24 -15.71 35.43 22.57
CA PRO A 24 -14.93 34.39 21.94
C PRO A 24 -15.11 34.60 20.44
N THR A 25 -14.07 35.07 19.76
CA THR A 25 -13.95 34.81 18.34
C THR A 25 -14.01 33.29 18.18
N LEU A 26 -15.17 32.80 17.78
CA LEU A 26 -15.31 31.45 17.26
C LEU A 26 -14.35 31.35 16.09
N SER A 27 -13.16 30.81 16.38
CA SER A 27 -12.26 30.33 15.34
C SER A 27 -13.04 29.24 14.64
N ALA A 28 -13.56 29.55 13.46
CA ALA A 28 -14.12 28.54 12.58
C ALA A 28 -13.01 27.49 12.39
N ALA A 29 -13.23 26.33 12.97
CA ALA A 29 -12.39 25.18 12.66
C ALA A 29 -12.48 25.02 11.14
N SER A 30 -11.38 25.36 10.45
CA SER A 30 -11.25 25.09 9.03
C SER A 30 -11.38 23.58 8.90
N SER A 31 -12.54 23.12 8.41
CA SER A 31 -12.69 21.76 7.93
C SER A 31 -11.73 21.64 6.76
N GLU A 32 -10.57 21.04 7.01
CA GLU A 32 -9.70 20.57 5.94
C GLU A 32 -10.59 19.79 4.97
N PRO A 33 -10.55 20.10 3.66
CA PRO A 33 -11.32 19.33 2.70
C PRO A 33 -10.84 17.87 2.83
N MET A 34 -11.75 16.98 3.19
CA MET A 34 -11.45 15.54 3.16
C MET A 34 -10.97 15.21 1.75
N ALA A 35 -9.71 14.79 1.64
CA ALA A 35 -9.18 14.33 0.38
C ALA A 35 -10.15 13.27 -0.19
N GLU A 36 -10.66 13.52 -1.40
CA GLU A 36 -11.47 12.52 -2.09
C GLU A 36 -10.61 11.27 -2.29
N HIS A 37 -10.84 10.25 -1.49
CA HIS A 37 -10.19 8.96 -1.65
C HIS A 37 -10.84 8.24 -2.82
N HIS A 38 -10.24 8.36 -3.99
CA HIS A 38 -10.64 7.56 -5.14
C HIS A 38 -10.09 6.13 -4.96
N MET A 39 -10.97 5.15 -5.20
CA MET A 39 -10.55 3.75 -5.26
C MET A 39 -9.60 3.57 -6.45
N GLN A 40 -8.44 2.95 -6.20
CA GLN A 40 -7.46 2.62 -7.22
C GLN A 40 -7.48 1.13 -7.50
N PHE A 41 -7.23 0.76 -8.74
CA PHE A 41 -7.16 -0.62 -9.17
C PHE A 41 -5.73 -1.00 -9.51
N GLY A 42 -5.35 -2.24 -9.16
CA GLY A 42 -4.04 -2.78 -9.44
C GLY A 42 -4.09 -4.19 -10.00
N LEU A 43 -2.95 -4.64 -10.51
CA LEU A 43 -2.73 -5.98 -11.04
C LEU A 43 -1.78 -6.75 -10.12
N VAL A 44 -2.10 -8.02 -9.87
CA VAL A 44 -1.15 -9.00 -9.32
C VAL A 44 -0.65 -9.88 -10.46
N THR A 45 0.67 -10.00 -10.62
CA THR A 45 1.28 -10.71 -11.77
C THR A 45 1.13 -12.24 -11.72
N TYR A 46 0.26 -12.78 -10.87
CA TYR A 46 0.16 -14.22 -10.61
C TYR A 46 -0.14 -15.07 -11.87
N LEU A 47 -1.20 -14.72 -12.60
CA LEU A 47 -1.58 -15.42 -13.84
C LEU A 47 -1.44 -14.54 -15.07
N TRP A 48 -1.84 -13.29 -14.98
CA TRP A 48 -1.99 -12.41 -16.14
C TRP A 48 -0.71 -11.69 -16.55
N GLY A 49 0.15 -11.37 -15.61
CA GLY A 49 1.37 -10.60 -15.86
C GLY A 49 2.66 -11.39 -15.79
N LYS A 50 2.60 -12.71 -15.57
CA LYS A 50 3.80 -13.55 -15.36
C LYS A 50 4.75 -13.60 -16.55
N ASP A 51 4.20 -13.46 -17.76
CA ASP A 51 4.95 -13.56 -19.01
C ASP A 51 5.33 -12.19 -19.59
N PHE A 52 5.06 -11.09 -18.87
CA PHE A 52 5.47 -9.75 -19.26
C PHE A 52 6.86 -9.41 -18.72
N SER A 53 7.71 -8.79 -19.53
CA SER A 53 8.88 -8.07 -19.05
C SER A 53 8.44 -6.85 -18.22
N LEU A 54 9.33 -6.28 -17.40
CA LEU A 54 8.98 -5.13 -16.57
C LEU A 54 8.46 -3.93 -17.39
N PRO A 55 9.05 -3.55 -18.54
CA PRO A 55 8.50 -2.49 -19.37
C PRO A 55 7.11 -2.83 -19.95
N GLU A 56 6.89 -4.06 -20.41
CA GLU A 56 5.60 -4.51 -20.93
C GLU A 56 4.52 -4.50 -19.84
N LEU A 57 4.88 -4.86 -18.61
CA LEU A 57 3.98 -4.87 -17.46
C LEU A 57 3.51 -3.45 -17.13
N ILE A 58 4.44 -2.50 -17.02
CA ILE A 58 4.15 -1.09 -16.74
C ILE A 58 3.29 -0.49 -17.86
N ASP A 59 3.68 -0.64 -19.11
CA ASP A 59 2.94 -0.15 -20.28
C ASP A 59 1.52 -0.72 -20.36
N THR A 60 1.36 -2.00 -20.03
CA THR A 60 0.04 -2.66 -19.98
C THR A 60 -0.84 -2.08 -18.88
N CYS A 61 -0.28 -1.87 -17.69
CA CYS A 61 -1.01 -1.25 -16.58
C CYS A 61 -1.45 0.18 -16.94
N GLU A 62 -0.56 1.01 -17.48
CA GLU A 62 -0.88 2.37 -17.92
C GLU A 62 -2.00 2.41 -18.95
N LYS A 63 -1.90 1.58 -20.00
CA LYS A 63 -2.92 1.49 -21.06
C LYS A 63 -4.27 0.97 -20.59
N SER A 64 -4.27 0.18 -19.51
CA SER A 64 -5.48 -0.39 -18.92
C SER A 64 -6.06 0.47 -17.81
N GLY A 65 -5.42 1.59 -17.45
CA GLY A 65 -5.84 2.46 -16.34
C GLY A 65 -5.64 1.83 -14.96
N LEU A 66 -4.73 0.85 -14.83
CA LEU A 66 -4.34 0.26 -13.56
C LEU A 66 -3.24 1.10 -12.93
N GLN A 67 -3.47 1.56 -11.68
CA GLN A 67 -2.58 2.47 -10.99
C GLN A 67 -1.52 1.77 -10.14
N GLY A 68 -1.69 0.47 -9.87
CA GLY A 68 -0.76 -0.28 -9.04
C GLY A 68 -0.48 -1.68 -9.56
N VAL A 69 0.68 -2.23 -9.18
CA VAL A 69 1.02 -3.61 -9.47
C VAL A 69 1.70 -4.28 -8.27
N GLU A 70 1.27 -5.49 -7.96
CA GLU A 70 2.02 -6.42 -7.11
C GLU A 70 2.78 -7.38 -8.01
N VAL A 71 4.10 -7.43 -7.87
CA VAL A 71 4.94 -8.37 -8.61
C VAL A 71 5.22 -9.61 -7.77
N ARG A 72 5.32 -10.77 -8.42
CA ARG A 72 5.66 -12.03 -7.79
C ARG A 72 6.98 -12.57 -8.31
N THR A 73 7.70 -13.31 -7.45
CA THR A 73 8.95 -13.99 -7.82
C THR A 73 8.77 -14.98 -8.97
N GLN A 74 9.83 -15.24 -9.69
CA GLN A 74 9.94 -16.25 -10.75
C GLN A 74 9.09 -15.93 -11.99
N HIS A 75 8.83 -14.65 -12.23
CA HIS A 75 8.13 -14.16 -13.40
C HIS A 75 9.07 -13.43 -14.36
N LYS A 76 8.67 -13.29 -15.62
CA LYS A 76 9.49 -12.73 -16.70
C LYS A 76 9.95 -11.28 -16.48
N HIS A 77 9.25 -10.50 -15.64
CA HIS A 77 9.65 -9.13 -15.30
C HIS A 77 11.01 -9.06 -14.57
N GLY A 78 11.49 -10.17 -13.99
CA GLY A 78 12.80 -10.28 -13.39
C GLY A 78 13.02 -9.45 -12.12
N VAL A 79 11.96 -9.04 -11.45
CA VAL A 79 12.05 -8.39 -10.13
C VAL A 79 12.18 -9.50 -9.08
N GLU A 80 13.40 -9.72 -8.61
CA GLU A 80 13.74 -10.87 -7.75
C GLU A 80 14.52 -10.43 -6.51
N PRO A 81 14.52 -11.23 -5.43
CA PRO A 81 15.27 -10.92 -4.20
C PRO A 81 16.78 -10.78 -4.45
N GLU A 82 17.33 -11.51 -5.42
CA GLU A 82 18.74 -11.59 -5.74
C GLU A 82 19.25 -10.39 -6.54
N LEU A 83 18.38 -9.46 -6.93
CA LEU A 83 18.79 -8.26 -7.64
C LEU A 83 19.84 -7.48 -6.84
N THR A 84 20.87 -7.05 -7.53
CA THR A 84 21.87 -6.13 -6.98
C THR A 84 21.27 -4.78 -6.64
N ALA A 85 21.94 -3.99 -5.81
CA ALA A 85 21.49 -2.65 -5.45
C ALA A 85 21.30 -1.74 -6.70
N ALA A 86 22.15 -1.89 -7.71
CA ALA A 86 22.03 -1.14 -8.97
C ALA A 86 20.78 -1.53 -9.75
N GLN A 87 20.50 -2.83 -9.87
CA GLN A 87 19.29 -3.33 -10.53
C GLN A 87 18.01 -2.94 -9.80
N ARG A 88 17.99 -3.01 -8.44
CA ARG A 88 16.86 -2.50 -7.67
C ARG A 88 16.59 -1.02 -7.90
N LYS A 89 17.66 -0.22 -7.99
CA LYS A 89 17.55 1.21 -8.30
C LYS A 89 16.98 1.44 -9.70
N GLU A 90 17.35 0.63 -10.69
CA GLU A 90 16.77 0.69 -12.03
C GLU A 90 15.29 0.34 -12.03
N VAL A 91 14.89 -0.74 -11.35
CA VAL A 91 13.47 -1.10 -11.18
C VAL A 91 12.69 0.05 -10.55
N ALA A 92 13.20 0.61 -9.44
CA ALA A 92 12.56 1.74 -8.77
C ALA A 92 12.43 2.98 -9.68
N ALA A 93 13.47 3.28 -10.49
CA ALA A 93 13.40 4.38 -11.43
C ALA A 93 12.32 4.17 -12.50
N ARG A 94 12.17 2.95 -13.03
CA ARG A 94 11.14 2.63 -14.02
C ARG A 94 9.73 2.85 -13.50
N PHE A 95 9.46 2.48 -12.24
CA PHE A 95 8.17 2.79 -11.61
C PHE A 95 8.01 4.27 -11.35
N ALA A 96 9.05 4.96 -10.88
CA ALA A 96 9.02 6.41 -10.63
C ALA A 96 8.79 7.24 -11.91
N ASP A 97 9.22 6.74 -13.07
CA ASP A 97 9.03 7.36 -14.39
C ASP A 97 7.67 6.99 -15.03
N SER A 98 6.81 6.25 -14.33
CA SER A 98 5.49 5.80 -14.79
C SER A 98 4.36 6.32 -13.89
N SER A 99 3.12 6.14 -14.34
CA SER A 99 1.92 6.37 -13.52
C SER A 99 1.52 5.17 -12.66
N VAL A 100 2.30 4.09 -12.67
CA VAL A 100 2.01 2.83 -11.98
C VAL A 100 2.85 2.68 -10.72
N GLU A 101 2.22 2.44 -9.59
CA GLU A 101 2.89 2.21 -8.32
C GLU A 101 3.23 0.72 -8.11
N LEU A 102 4.43 0.42 -7.63
CA LEU A 102 4.75 -0.91 -7.12
C LEU A 102 4.19 -1.04 -5.70
N VAL A 103 3.01 -1.65 -5.57
CA VAL A 103 2.26 -1.71 -4.30
C VAL A 103 2.63 -2.92 -3.44
N GLY A 104 3.25 -3.93 -4.02
CA GLY A 104 3.61 -5.13 -3.28
C GLY A 104 4.57 -6.05 -4.01
N TYR A 105 5.16 -6.95 -3.22
CA TYR A 105 6.05 -8.00 -3.69
C TYR A 105 5.66 -9.33 -3.03
N GLY A 106 5.24 -10.30 -3.83
CA GLY A 106 4.83 -11.61 -3.37
C GLY A 106 5.91 -12.67 -3.63
N SER A 107 6.37 -13.34 -2.60
CA SER A 107 7.27 -14.48 -2.72
C SER A 107 6.51 -15.80 -2.86
N ASN A 108 7.20 -16.84 -3.35
CA ASN A 108 6.71 -18.23 -3.33
C ASN A 108 7.14 -18.99 -2.07
N ALA A 109 7.77 -18.31 -1.10
CA ALA A 109 8.18 -18.91 0.16
C ALA A 109 6.96 -19.37 0.98
N GLN A 110 6.92 -20.65 1.34
CA GLN A 110 5.82 -21.25 2.08
C GLN A 110 6.24 -21.45 3.53
N TYR A 111 5.73 -20.61 4.44
CA TYR A 111 6.09 -20.67 5.88
C TYR A 111 5.27 -21.66 6.68
N HIS A 112 4.38 -22.42 6.04
CA HIS A 112 3.56 -23.46 6.65
C HIS A 112 4.04 -24.88 6.32
N GLU A 113 5.25 -25.02 5.78
CA GLU A 113 5.86 -26.31 5.49
C GLU A 113 6.09 -27.13 6.77
N ASN A 114 5.71 -28.43 6.72
CA ASN A 114 5.93 -29.36 7.83
C ASN A 114 7.35 -29.91 7.85
N ASP A 115 8.09 -29.81 6.75
CA ASP A 115 9.49 -30.20 6.65
C ASP A 115 10.39 -29.06 7.18
N PRO A 116 11.18 -29.31 8.26
CA PRO A 116 12.00 -28.28 8.88
C PRO A 116 13.08 -27.71 7.95
N ASP A 117 13.65 -28.52 7.07
CA ASP A 117 14.70 -28.08 6.14
C ASP A 117 14.12 -27.18 5.05
N ARG A 118 12.93 -27.51 4.53
CA ARG A 118 12.22 -26.66 3.58
C ARG A 118 11.73 -25.37 4.22
N LEU A 119 11.22 -25.44 5.46
CA LEU A 119 10.81 -24.24 6.19
C LEU A 119 12.00 -23.31 6.40
N LYS A 120 13.15 -23.86 6.82
CA LYS A 120 14.38 -23.08 6.99
C LYS A 120 14.82 -22.42 5.67
N ALA A 121 14.82 -23.17 4.56
CA ALA A 121 15.18 -22.63 3.25
C ALA A 121 14.23 -21.52 2.75
N ASN A 122 12.98 -21.48 3.23
CA ASN A 122 12.02 -20.43 2.91
C ASN A 122 12.18 -19.17 3.79
N ILE A 123 12.89 -19.30 4.93
CA ILE A 123 13.11 -18.19 5.88
C ILE A 123 14.42 -17.46 5.59
N ASP A 124 15.46 -18.20 5.23
CA ASP A 124 16.82 -17.69 4.96
C ASP A 124 16.88 -16.93 3.61
#